data_7e5ee6ccd7dbae88d9272e935f8d9d0b
#
_entry.id   7e5ee6ccd7dbae88d9272e935f8d9d0b
#
_cell.length_a   1.000
_cell.length_b   1.000
_cell.length_c   1.000
_cell.angle_alpha   90.00
_cell.angle_beta   90.00
_cell.angle_gamma   90.00
#
_symmetry.space_group_name_H-M   'P 1'
#
loop_
_entity.id
_entity.type
_entity.pdbx_description
1 polymer ?
#
loop_
_entity_poly.entity_id
_entity_poly.type
_entity_poly.pdbx_seq_one_letter_code
_entity_poly.pdbx_strand_id
1 'polypeptide(L)'
;MNRRYYCLLIVLFFAVLIQAAAAERTYNILFIQSYTSQTPWHSDLNQGLVKGFKESGLKVNITTEYLDADFWAFNSEKVIMRRFCQRARDRQTDLIITASDEAFYTLFACGDSLPLQIPVVFFGIKYPDMELIATHPNVCGFTANPDFDVILRQAQKIFPQRKEVVCVIDNSFLSNKGLEDFEEEWKIFQKDNPDYRMKVYNTQNHTTSHIIAAICYPRNSYERLVVAPKWSPFLSFVGKNSKAPVFSSQNVGLTNGVFCAYDSDSYASALSAAQRAALVLKGTSPQEIGVTEITQGFIYDYKQLDYFHIDPDKVSSSGTIVNEPYWEKYKYLFILLYPSILALLIASIVWLMRANRRESKRRIQAQTRLLVQNKLVEQRSEEHTSELQSQDT
;
A
#
# COMPACT_ATOMS: atom_id res chain seq x y z
N MET A 1 -41.30 -4.98 53.62
CA MET A 1 -40.46 -5.06 52.35
C MET A 1 -39.68 -6.37 52.41
N ASN A 2 -39.93 -7.32 51.50
CA ASN A 2 -39.55 -8.72 51.60
C ASN A 2 -38.04 -8.95 51.56
N ARG A 3 -37.51 -9.69 52.56
CA ARG A 3 -36.06 -10.10 52.59
C ARG A 3 -35.52 -10.67 51.28
N ARG A 4 -36.41 -11.23 50.45
CA ARG A 4 -36.08 -11.73 49.09
C ARG A 4 -35.70 -10.63 48.11
N TYR A 5 -36.27 -9.41 48.23
CA TYR A 5 -35.91 -8.28 47.35
C TYR A 5 -34.53 -7.72 47.67
N TYR A 6 -34.12 -7.73 48.94
CA TYR A 6 -32.76 -7.32 49.33
C TYR A 6 -31.68 -8.28 48.79
N CYS A 7 -31.95 -9.61 48.87
CA CYS A 7 -31.03 -10.58 48.28
C CYS A 7 -30.92 -10.43 46.78
N LEU A 8 -32.02 -10.17 46.09
CA LEU A 8 -32.02 -9.97 44.64
C LEU A 8 -31.26 -8.68 44.22
N LEU A 9 -31.44 -7.59 44.97
CA LEU A 9 -30.72 -6.33 44.76
C LEU A 9 -29.21 -6.48 45.01
N ILE A 10 -28.83 -7.25 46.06
CA ILE A 10 -27.42 -7.53 46.35
C ILE A 10 -26.79 -8.38 45.26
N VAL A 11 -27.48 -9.40 44.74
CA VAL A 11 -27.00 -10.23 43.63
C VAL A 11 -26.87 -9.41 42.33
N LEU A 12 -27.85 -8.56 42.04
CA LEU A 12 -27.79 -7.65 40.89
C LEU A 12 -26.64 -6.63 41.02
N PHE A 13 -26.47 -6.07 42.24
CA PHE A 13 -25.37 -5.14 42.51
C PHE A 13 -23.99 -5.81 42.37
N PHE A 14 -23.83 -7.06 42.87
CA PHE A 14 -22.61 -7.83 42.66
C PHE A 14 -22.42 -8.25 41.20
N ALA A 15 -23.48 -8.58 40.46
CA ALA A 15 -23.41 -8.86 39.02
C ALA A 15 -22.98 -7.64 38.23
N VAL A 16 -23.48 -6.44 38.57
CA VAL A 16 -23.06 -5.17 37.96
C VAL A 16 -21.61 -4.82 38.32
N LEU A 17 -21.20 -5.07 39.60
CA LEU A 17 -19.81 -4.87 40.00
C LEU A 17 -18.84 -5.85 39.35
N ILE A 18 -19.24 -7.08 39.10
CA ILE A 18 -18.44 -8.07 38.38
C ILE A 18 -18.30 -7.67 36.89
N GLN A 19 -19.34 -7.12 36.26
CA GLN A 19 -19.26 -6.56 34.90
C GLN A 19 -18.42 -5.27 34.86
N ALA A 20 -18.49 -4.41 35.86
CA ALA A 20 -17.68 -3.18 35.94
C ALA A 20 -16.22 -3.44 36.33
N ALA A 21 -15.91 -4.58 36.97
CA ALA A 21 -14.56 -4.98 37.36
C ALA A 21 -13.81 -5.78 36.30
N ALA A 22 -14.42 -6.09 35.17
CA ALA A 22 -13.68 -6.54 33.96
C ALA A 22 -12.89 -5.36 33.41
N ALA A 23 -11.82 -4.96 34.10
CA ALA A 23 -10.84 -4.03 33.58
C ALA A 23 -10.44 -4.54 32.19
N GLU A 24 -10.70 -3.74 31.17
CA GLU A 24 -10.45 -4.09 29.79
C GLU A 24 -8.97 -4.47 29.63
N ARG A 25 -8.69 -5.78 29.52
CA ARG A 25 -7.32 -6.32 29.48
C ARG A 25 -6.61 -5.71 28.27
N THR A 26 -5.47 -5.10 28.50
CA THR A 26 -4.57 -4.67 27.41
C THR A 26 -3.57 -5.79 27.13
N TYR A 27 -3.53 -6.26 25.88
CA TYR A 27 -2.63 -7.31 25.43
C TYR A 27 -1.33 -6.73 24.89
N ASN A 28 -0.21 -7.34 25.24
CA ASN A 28 1.11 -6.97 24.75
C ASN A 28 1.46 -7.82 23.53
N ILE A 29 1.62 -7.19 22.38
CA ILE A 29 1.94 -7.82 21.10
C ILE A 29 3.38 -7.48 20.71
N LEU A 30 4.17 -8.50 20.41
CA LEU A 30 5.46 -8.31 19.75
C LEU A 30 5.30 -8.54 18.26
N PHE A 31 5.51 -7.52 17.46
CA PHE A 31 5.52 -7.61 16.01
C PHE A 31 6.95 -7.60 15.50
N ILE A 32 7.38 -8.67 14.82
CA ILE A 32 8.73 -8.82 14.26
C ILE A 32 8.63 -8.76 12.73
N GLN A 33 9.28 -7.78 12.15
CA GLN A 33 9.41 -7.64 10.71
C GLN A 33 10.77 -8.13 10.25
N SER A 34 10.81 -8.86 9.12
CA SER A 34 12.06 -9.35 8.53
C SER A 34 12.98 -8.22 8.07
N TYR A 35 12.41 -7.12 7.57
CA TYR A 35 13.13 -6.03 6.93
C TYR A 35 13.07 -4.73 7.73
N THR A 36 13.78 -3.71 7.25
CA THR A 36 13.90 -2.40 7.93
C THR A 36 12.60 -1.59 7.92
N SER A 37 12.49 -0.60 8.82
CA SER A 37 11.40 0.37 8.84
C SER A 37 11.36 1.29 7.61
N GLN A 38 12.38 1.26 6.76
CA GLN A 38 12.47 2.08 5.54
C GLN A 38 11.84 1.39 4.32
N THR A 39 11.35 0.16 4.47
CA THR A 39 10.68 -0.54 3.38
C THR A 39 9.35 0.14 3.01
N PRO A 40 9.01 0.21 1.72
CA PRO A 40 7.82 0.93 1.26
C PRO A 40 6.52 0.47 1.92
N TRP A 41 6.38 -0.82 2.21
CA TRP A 41 5.17 -1.43 2.80
C TRP A 41 5.12 -1.37 4.34
N HIS A 42 6.18 -0.88 5.00
CA HIS A 42 6.23 -0.78 6.46
C HIS A 42 5.01 -0.05 7.04
N SER A 43 4.64 1.08 6.44
CA SER A 43 3.46 1.86 6.85
C SER A 43 2.18 1.05 6.74
N ASP A 44 2.01 0.29 5.65
CA ASP A 44 0.83 -0.50 5.35
C ASP A 44 0.69 -1.66 6.33
N LEU A 45 1.79 -2.33 6.67
CA LEU A 45 1.79 -3.39 7.68
C LEU A 45 1.33 -2.87 9.05
N ASN A 46 1.89 -1.76 9.49
CA ASN A 46 1.52 -1.18 10.80
C ASN A 46 0.07 -0.70 10.81
N GLN A 47 -0.39 -0.03 9.75
CA GLN A 47 -1.77 0.44 9.64
C GLN A 47 -2.76 -0.74 9.60
N GLY A 48 -2.45 -1.79 8.86
CA GLY A 48 -3.25 -3.02 8.79
C GLY A 48 -3.41 -3.68 10.16
N LEU A 49 -2.30 -3.85 10.90
CA LEU A 49 -2.34 -4.41 12.25
C LEU A 49 -3.19 -3.57 13.21
N VAL A 50 -2.94 -2.27 13.27
CA VAL A 50 -3.69 -1.34 14.15
C VAL A 50 -5.18 -1.38 13.83
N LYS A 51 -5.53 -1.37 12.53
CA LYS A 51 -6.92 -1.43 12.08
C LYS A 51 -7.58 -2.76 12.45
N GLY A 52 -6.91 -3.89 12.21
CA GLY A 52 -7.45 -5.22 12.51
C GLY A 52 -7.72 -5.44 13.98
N PHE A 53 -6.82 -5.02 14.88
CA PHE A 53 -7.06 -5.08 16.32
C PHE A 53 -8.17 -4.13 16.77
N LYS A 54 -8.24 -2.92 16.23
CA LYS A 54 -9.32 -1.96 16.50
C LYS A 54 -10.68 -2.53 16.11
N GLU A 55 -10.80 -3.14 14.94
CA GLU A 55 -12.03 -3.77 14.47
C GLU A 55 -12.43 -4.99 15.32
N SER A 56 -11.44 -5.70 15.86
CA SER A 56 -11.65 -6.83 16.75
C SER A 56 -12.09 -6.44 18.16
N GLY A 57 -12.09 -5.13 18.49
CA GLY A 57 -12.47 -4.60 19.79
C GLY A 57 -11.48 -4.90 20.91
N LEU A 58 -10.23 -5.28 20.59
CA LEU A 58 -9.20 -5.56 21.57
C LEU A 58 -8.31 -4.35 21.81
N LYS A 59 -7.99 -4.10 23.07
CA LYS A 59 -7.00 -3.12 23.47
C LYS A 59 -5.61 -3.77 23.46
N VAL A 60 -4.74 -3.27 22.61
CA VAL A 60 -3.40 -3.85 22.40
C VAL A 60 -2.31 -2.79 22.53
N ASN A 61 -1.14 -3.24 23.01
CA ASN A 61 0.10 -2.49 22.97
C ASN A 61 1.07 -3.23 22.04
N ILE A 62 1.33 -2.67 20.85
CA ILE A 62 2.16 -3.30 19.83
C ILE A 62 3.58 -2.74 19.96
N THR A 63 4.54 -3.63 20.19
CA THR A 63 5.97 -3.32 20.08
C THR A 63 6.49 -3.90 18.77
N THR A 64 7.00 -3.06 17.88
CA THR A 64 7.57 -3.48 16.60
C THR A 64 9.09 -3.59 16.71
N GLU A 65 9.64 -4.70 16.25
CA GLU A 65 11.08 -4.99 16.15
C GLU A 65 11.42 -5.34 14.70
N TYR A 66 12.64 -4.96 14.27
CA TYR A 66 13.14 -5.17 12.91
C TYR A 66 14.35 -6.08 12.94
N LEU A 67 14.29 -7.16 12.16
CA LEU A 67 15.39 -8.11 12.03
C LEU A 67 16.49 -7.58 11.12
N ASP A 68 16.14 -6.68 10.20
CA ASP A 68 17.02 -6.09 9.18
C ASP A 68 17.78 -7.16 8.36
N ALA A 69 17.06 -8.21 7.94
CA ALA A 69 17.61 -9.42 7.31
C ALA A 69 18.38 -9.14 6.00
N ASP A 70 18.17 -7.99 5.36
CA ASP A 70 18.95 -7.59 4.17
C ASP A 70 20.39 -7.19 4.49
N PHE A 71 20.68 -6.87 5.75
CA PHE A 71 21.99 -6.36 6.18
C PHE A 71 22.82 -7.39 6.97
N TRP A 72 22.20 -8.44 7.47
CA TRP A 72 22.85 -9.39 8.38
C TRP A 72 22.96 -10.79 7.78
N ALA A 73 24.03 -11.48 8.12
CA ALA A 73 24.09 -12.91 7.90
C ALA A 73 23.22 -13.66 8.94
N PHE A 74 22.68 -14.81 8.59
CA PHE A 74 21.76 -15.62 9.42
C PHE A 74 22.22 -15.84 10.88
N ASN A 75 23.51 -16.02 11.12
CA ASN A 75 24.00 -16.14 12.48
C ASN A 75 23.87 -14.86 13.31
N SER A 76 24.00 -13.69 12.67
CA SER A 76 23.79 -12.39 13.32
C SER A 76 22.32 -12.14 13.60
N GLU A 77 21.44 -12.54 12.68
CA GLU A 77 19.99 -12.50 12.86
C GLU A 77 19.55 -13.30 14.10
N LYS A 78 20.11 -14.51 14.31
CA LYS A 78 19.85 -15.29 15.53
C LYS A 78 20.22 -14.55 16.82
N VAL A 79 21.32 -13.80 16.83
CA VAL A 79 21.73 -13.01 18.00
C VAL A 79 20.72 -11.88 18.27
N ILE A 80 20.28 -11.21 17.23
CA ILE A 80 19.26 -10.14 17.30
C ILE A 80 17.93 -10.74 17.79
N MET A 81 17.49 -11.85 17.19
CA MET A 81 16.26 -12.53 17.54
C MET A 81 16.23 -13.01 19.00
N ARG A 82 17.34 -13.51 19.54
CA ARG A 82 17.43 -13.87 20.97
C ARG A 82 17.16 -12.68 21.88
N ARG A 83 17.61 -11.47 21.50
CA ARG A 83 17.30 -10.24 22.25
C ARG A 83 15.81 -9.90 22.16
N PHE A 84 15.18 -10.14 21.01
CA PHE A 84 13.72 -9.95 20.86
C PHE A 84 12.95 -10.93 21.75
N CYS A 85 13.34 -12.21 21.76
CA CYS A 85 12.76 -13.23 22.64
C CYS A 85 12.93 -12.88 24.13
N GLN A 86 14.10 -12.35 24.53
CA GLN A 86 14.31 -11.89 25.89
C GLN A 86 13.37 -10.74 26.25
N ARG A 87 13.25 -9.73 25.39
CA ARG A 87 12.31 -8.61 25.60
C ARG A 87 10.84 -9.07 25.62
N ALA A 88 10.50 -10.09 24.84
CA ALA A 88 9.16 -10.67 24.88
C ALA A 88 8.82 -11.23 26.26
N ARG A 89 9.77 -11.94 26.87
CA ARG A 89 9.62 -12.45 28.26
C ARG A 89 9.50 -11.30 29.27
N ASP A 90 10.43 -10.34 29.21
CA ASP A 90 10.49 -9.23 30.16
C ASP A 90 9.23 -8.37 30.14
N ARG A 91 8.61 -8.24 28.98
CA ARG A 91 7.38 -7.45 28.76
C ARG A 91 6.08 -8.26 28.90
N GLN A 92 6.16 -9.51 29.28
CA GLN A 92 5.01 -10.42 29.38
C GLN A 92 4.17 -10.37 28.09
N THR A 93 4.81 -10.62 26.94
CA THR A 93 4.17 -10.64 25.64
C THR A 93 3.10 -11.73 25.58
N ASP A 94 1.90 -11.37 25.19
CA ASP A 94 0.74 -12.27 25.07
C ASP A 94 0.71 -13.02 23.74
N LEU A 95 1.28 -12.40 22.67
CA LEU A 95 1.29 -12.96 21.31
C LEU A 95 2.43 -12.35 20.49
N ILE A 96 3.04 -13.17 19.64
CA ILE A 96 4.05 -12.75 18.66
C ILE A 96 3.42 -12.75 17.26
N ILE A 97 3.67 -11.71 16.49
CA ILE A 97 3.34 -11.66 15.05
C ILE A 97 4.65 -11.58 14.29
N THR A 98 4.83 -12.41 13.25
CA THR A 98 5.99 -12.34 12.35
C THR A 98 5.55 -12.02 10.92
N ALA A 99 6.30 -11.16 10.25
CA ALA A 99 6.11 -10.83 8.84
C ALA A 99 7.30 -11.30 8.01
N SER A 100 7.02 -12.10 6.98
CA SER A 100 7.95 -12.73 6.04
C SER A 100 8.80 -13.88 6.62
N ASP A 101 9.47 -14.58 5.74
CA ASP A 101 10.15 -15.85 6.02
C ASP A 101 11.30 -15.70 7.04
N GLU A 102 12.14 -14.68 6.90
CA GLU A 102 13.32 -14.51 7.73
C GLU A 102 12.98 -14.33 9.22
N ALA A 103 11.96 -13.49 9.52
CA ALA A 103 11.52 -13.30 10.90
C ALA A 103 10.94 -14.58 11.49
N PHE A 104 10.17 -15.34 10.72
CA PHE A 104 9.57 -16.60 11.14
C PHE A 104 10.64 -17.65 11.40
N TYR A 105 11.46 -17.96 10.40
CA TYR A 105 12.47 -19.03 10.53
C TYR A 105 13.56 -18.72 11.55
N THR A 106 13.96 -17.45 11.65
CA THR A 106 14.96 -17.05 12.66
C THR A 106 14.37 -17.17 14.07
N LEU A 107 13.08 -16.88 14.25
CA LEU A 107 12.39 -17.06 15.52
C LEU A 107 12.46 -18.53 15.98
N PHE A 108 12.12 -19.48 15.11
CA PHE A 108 12.17 -20.91 15.43
C PHE A 108 13.60 -21.46 15.52
N ALA A 109 14.54 -20.92 14.74
CA ALA A 109 15.96 -21.29 14.83
C ALA A 109 16.63 -20.85 16.15
N CYS A 110 15.98 -20.02 16.95
CA CYS A 110 16.44 -19.62 18.28
C CYS A 110 15.99 -20.56 19.41
N GLY A 111 15.23 -21.62 19.10
CA GLY A 111 14.82 -22.76 19.94
C GLY A 111 14.63 -22.47 21.44
N ASP A 112 15.67 -22.72 22.24
CA ASP A 112 15.62 -22.55 23.71
C ASP A 112 15.34 -21.12 24.21
N SER A 113 15.40 -20.14 23.33
CA SER A 113 15.13 -18.74 23.65
C SER A 113 13.66 -18.37 23.46
N LEU A 114 12.89 -19.22 22.78
CA LEU A 114 11.46 -18.99 22.56
C LEU A 114 10.68 -19.38 23.81
N PRO A 115 9.81 -18.52 24.33
CA PRO A 115 8.80 -18.97 25.28
C PRO A 115 7.84 -19.90 24.54
N LEU A 116 8.01 -21.20 24.65
CA LEU A 116 7.24 -22.25 23.97
C LEU A 116 5.71 -22.15 24.15
N GLN A 117 5.25 -21.24 25.01
CA GLN A 117 3.84 -21.03 25.34
C GLN A 117 3.24 -19.78 24.70
N ILE A 118 4.05 -18.84 24.15
CA ILE A 118 3.52 -17.67 23.50
C ILE A 118 3.01 -18.05 22.11
N PRO A 119 1.72 -17.79 21.80
CA PRO A 119 1.20 -18.05 20.47
C PRO A 119 1.87 -17.15 19.40
N VAL A 120 2.08 -17.73 18.22
CA VAL A 120 2.69 -17.04 17.07
C VAL A 120 1.71 -17.01 15.92
N VAL A 121 1.45 -15.81 15.40
CA VAL A 121 0.72 -15.62 14.14
C VAL A 121 1.71 -15.09 13.10
N PHE A 122 1.81 -15.79 11.98
CA PHE A 122 2.69 -15.38 10.89
C PHE A 122 1.90 -14.97 9.64
N PHE A 123 2.53 -14.14 8.80
CA PHE A 123 2.01 -13.83 7.47
C PHE A 123 3.13 -13.49 6.49
N GLY A 124 2.84 -13.62 5.20
CA GLY A 124 3.79 -13.31 4.13
C GLY A 124 4.94 -14.32 4.00
N ILE A 125 4.75 -15.55 4.50
CA ILE A 125 5.72 -16.64 4.26
C ILE A 125 5.55 -17.13 2.84
N LYS A 126 6.65 -17.10 2.08
CA LYS A 126 6.70 -17.54 0.67
C LYS A 126 6.99 -19.03 0.51
N TYR A 127 7.79 -19.59 1.39
CA TYR A 127 8.23 -20.98 1.32
C TYR A 127 7.98 -21.69 2.66
N PRO A 128 6.73 -22.07 2.96
CA PRO A 128 6.37 -22.65 4.26
C PRO A 128 6.96 -24.04 4.46
N ASP A 129 7.67 -24.23 5.58
CA ASP A 129 8.01 -25.55 6.08
C ASP A 129 6.84 -26.09 6.93
N MET A 130 5.97 -26.84 6.28
CA MET A 130 4.75 -27.38 6.90
C MET A 130 5.06 -28.43 7.98
N GLU A 131 6.22 -29.11 7.92
CA GLU A 131 6.65 -30.05 8.95
C GLU A 131 7.05 -29.27 10.22
N LEU A 132 7.84 -28.22 10.07
CA LEU A 132 8.20 -27.34 11.19
C LEU A 132 6.92 -26.76 11.83
N ILE A 133 6.00 -26.25 11.05
CA ILE A 133 4.76 -25.65 11.55
C ILE A 133 3.92 -26.69 12.30
N ALA A 134 3.80 -27.91 11.78
CA ALA A 134 3.04 -28.99 12.41
C ALA A 134 3.59 -29.41 13.78
N THR A 135 4.90 -29.24 14.02
CA THR A 135 5.50 -29.54 15.34
C THR A 135 5.23 -28.47 16.39
N HIS A 136 4.61 -27.32 16.00
CA HIS A 136 4.35 -26.20 16.89
C HIS A 136 2.85 -25.86 16.97
N PRO A 137 2.09 -26.49 17.89
CA PRO A 137 0.63 -26.30 17.97
C PRO A 137 0.18 -24.88 18.35
N ASN A 138 1.09 -24.04 18.80
CA ASN A 138 0.85 -22.63 19.13
C ASN A 138 1.06 -21.68 17.95
N VAL A 139 1.17 -22.20 16.71
CA VAL A 139 1.48 -21.44 15.49
C VAL A 139 0.29 -21.50 14.52
N CYS A 140 -0.07 -20.37 13.97
CA CYS A 140 -1.00 -20.27 12.84
C CYS A 140 -0.65 -19.07 11.96
N GLY A 141 -1.23 -19.01 10.76
CA GLY A 141 -0.93 -17.85 9.92
C GLY A 141 -1.32 -18.00 8.45
N PHE A 142 -0.71 -17.14 7.64
CA PHE A 142 -0.94 -17.07 6.20
C PHE A 142 0.36 -17.30 5.42
N THR A 143 0.28 -18.13 4.39
CA THR A 143 1.32 -18.28 3.38
C THR A 143 0.98 -17.44 2.14
N ALA A 144 2.01 -17.11 1.36
CA ALA A 144 1.89 -16.37 0.11
C ALA A 144 2.87 -16.96 -0.92
N ASN A 145 2.66 -18.24 -1.26
CA ASN A 145 3.57 -19.01 -2.11
C ASN A 145 3.70 -18.32 -3.49
N PRO A 146 4.93 -18.12 -4.01
CA PRO A 146 5.10 -17.62 -5.37
C PRO A 146 4.43 -18.54 -6.40
N ASP A 147 3.96 -17.95 -7.49
CA ASP A 147 3.44 -18.65 -8.66
C ASP A 147 4.12 -18.06 -9.90
N PHE A 148 5.20 -18.69 -10.30
CA PHE A 148 6.01 -18.21 -11.41
C PHE A 148 5.39 -18.53 -12.78
N ASP A 149 4.57 -19.57 -12.90
CA ASP A 149 3.84 -19.85 -14.14
C ASP A 149 2.83 -18.72 -14.42
N VAL A 150 2.11 -18.27 -13.41
CA VAL A 150 1.20 -17.11 -13.49
C VAL A 150 1.97 -15.85 -13.88
N ILE A 151 3.13 -15.60 -13.27
CA ILE A 151 3.99 -14.45 -13.62
C ILE A 151 4.46 -14.52 -15.06
N LEU A 152 4.94 -15.68 -15.52
CA LEU A 152 5.43 -15.89 -16.88
C LEU A 152 4.33 -15.72 -17.93
N ARG A 153 3.14 -16.28 -17.69
CA ARG A 153 1.98 -16.14 -18.58
C ARG A 153 1.51 -14.69 -18.68
N GLN A 154 1.52 -13.96 -17.57
CA GLN A 154 1.18 -12.55 -17.59
C GLN A 154 2.24 -11.72 -18.32
N ALA A 155 3.53 -12.01 -18.11
CA ALA A 155 4.62 -11.38 -18.83
C ALA A 155 4.53 -11.64 -20.35
N GLN A 156 4.21 -12.87 -20.73
CA GLN A 156 3.97 -13.24 -22.13
C GLN A 156 2.80 -12.47 -22.75
N LYS A 157 1.70 -12.33 -22.01
CA LYS A 157 0.52 -11.60 -22.47
C LYS A 157 0.81 -10.12 -22.73
N ILE A 158 1.61 -9.50 -21.87
CA ILE A 158 1.94 -8.07 -21.97
C ILE A 158 3.07 -7.83 -23.00
N PHE A 159 4.06 -8.72 -23.04
CA PHE A 159 5.26 -8.61 -23.87
C PHE A 159 5.49 -9.86 -24.75
N PRO A 160 4.58 -10.21 -25.66
CA PRO A 160 4.64 -11.45 -26.43
C PRO A 160 5.89 -11.60 -27.31
N GLN A 161 6.54 -10.48 -27.64
CA GLN A 161 7.76 -10.45 -28.45
C GLN A 161 9.04 -10.76 -27.65
N ARG A 162 8.98 -10.74 -26.30
CA ARG A 162 10.12 -10.97 -25.43
C ARG A 162 10.24 -12.45 -25.08
N LYS A 163 11.24 -13.11 -25.63
CA LYS A 163 11.38 -14.59 -25.57
C LYS A 163 12.55 -15.05 -24.68
N GLU A 164 13.37 -14.14 -24.17
CA GLU A 164 14.47 -14.48 -23.27
C GLU A 164 14.13 -14.04 -21.84
N VAL A 165 13.92 -14.99 -20.96
CA VAL A 165 13.65 -14.77 -19.53
C VAL A 165 14.97 -14.84 -18.76
N VAL A 166 15.29 -13.78 -18.03
CA VAL A 166 16.47 -13.68 -17.20
C VAL A 166 16.07 -13.75 -15.74
N CYS A 167 16.49 -14.81 -15.05
CA CYS A 167 16.32 -14.93 -13.60
C CYS A 167 17.57 -14.39 -12.89
N VAL A 168 17.40 -13.49 -11.93
CA VAL A 168 18.51 -12.95 -11.14
C VAL A 168 18.35 -13.37 -9.69
N ILE A 169 19.35 -14.02 -9.16
CA ILE A 169 19.38 -14.54 -7.78
C ILE A 169 20.63 -14.07 -7.03
N ASP A 170 20.54 -14.09 -5.71
CA ASP A 170 21.68 -14.13 -4.78
C ASP A 170 21.73 -15.51 -4.09
N ASN A 171 22.74 -15.86 -3.33
CA ASN A 171 22.78 -17.16 -2.65
C ASN A 171 22.02 -17.18 -1.31
N SER A 172 21.07 -16.26 -1.10
CA SER A 172 20.19 -16.33 0.07
C SER A 172 19.27 -17.55 0.01
N PHE A 173 18.77 -17.97 1.15
CA PHE A 173 17.82 -19.08 1.26
C PHE A 173 16.61 -18.88 0.36
N LEU A 174 15.99 -17.70 0.42
CA LEU A 174 14.79 -17.39 -0.38
C LEU A 174 15.06 -17.35 -1.88
N SER A 175 16.23 -16.82 -2.30
CA SER A 175 16.59 -16.80 -3.71
C SER A 175 16.80 -18.21 -4.26
N ASN A 176 17.42 -19.08 -3.49
CA ASN A 176 17.67 -20.48 -3.91
C ASN A 176 16.36 -21.26 -3.96
N LYS A 177 15.48 -21.12 -2.96
CA LYS A 177 14.15 -21.72 -2.98
C LYS A 177 13.31 -21.21 -4.14
N GLY A 178 13.31 -19.89 -4.34
CA GLY A 178 12.61 -19.30 -5.48
C GLY A 178 13.15 -19.72 -6.84
N LEU A 179 14.44 -20.02 -6.96
CA LEU A 179 15.00 -20.56 -8.18
C LEU A 179 14.53 -22.02 -8.40
N GLU A 180 14.53 -22.86 -7.36
CA GLU A 180 14.04 -24.23 -7.44
C GLU A 180 12.60 -24.27 -7.98
N ASP A 181 11.69 -23.51 -7.36
CA ASP A 181 10.29 -23.43 -7.79
C ASP A 181 10.16 -22.85 -9.21
N PHE A 182 10.94 -21.78 -9.49
CA PHE A 182 10.95 -21.18 -10.83
C PHE A 182 11.40 -22.15 -11.91
N GLU A 183 12.41 -22.97 -11.66
CA GLU A 183 12.90 -23.98 -12.61
C GLU A 183 11.89 -25.11 -12.83
N GLU A 184 11.13 -25.51 -11.81
CA GLU A 184 10.06 -26.50 -11.94
C GLU A 184 8.91 -25.97 -12.77
N GLU A 185 8.43 -24.78 -12.46
CA GLU A 185 7.33 -24.14 -13.18
C GLU A 185 7.76 -23.71 -14.61
N TRP A 186 9.03 -23.33 -14.79
CA TRP A 186 9.59 -23.09 -16.13
C TRP A 186 9.48 -24.31 -17.05
N LYS A 187 9.72 -25.50 -16.54
CA LYS A 187 9.58 -26.74 -17.35
C LYS A 187 8.15 -26.93 -17.83
N ILE A 188 7.17 -26.51 -17.03
CA ILE A 188 5.74 -26.55 -17.40
C ILE A 188 5.45 -25.49 -18.47
N PHE A 189 5.83 -24.25 -18.20
CA PHE A 189 5.65 -23.12 -19.12
C PHE A 189 6.31 -23.37 -20.48
N GLN A 190 7.53 -23.91 -20.49
CA GLN A 190 8.31 -24.14 -21.71
C GLN A 190 7.70 -25.21 -22.63
N LYS A 191 6.94 -26.17 -22.10
CA LYS A 191 6.23 -27.17 -22.93
C LYS A 191 5.25 -26.52 -23.89
N ASP A 192 4.55 -25.49 -23.39
CA ASP A 192 3.59 -24.71 -24.19
C ASP A 192 4.26 -23.61 -25.01
N ASN A 193 5.49 -23.23 -24.66
CA ASN A 193 6.23 -22.09 -25.21
C ASN A 193 7.68 -22.46 -25.57
N PRO A 194 7.93 -23.34 -26.55
CA PRO A 194 9.26 -23.90 -26.85
C PRO A 194 10.25 -22.88 -27.42
N ASP A 195 9.78 -21.72 -27.86
CA ASP A 195 10.59 -20.61 -28.38
C ASP A 195 11.15 -19.69 -27.26
N TYR A 196 10.68 -19.87 -26.01
CA TYR A 196 11.23 -19.16 -24.87
C TYR A 196 12.53 -19.77 -24.36
N ARG A 197 13.44 -18.92 -23.90
CA ARG A 197 14.73 -19.32 -23.35
C ARG A 197 14.92 -18.69 -21.97
N MET A 198 15.53 -19.44 -21.04
CA MET A 198 15.86 -19.01 -19.70
C MET A 198 17.37 -18.84 -19.53
N LYS A 199 17.77 -17.79 -18.81
CA LYS A 199 19.14 -17.60 -18.30
C LYS A 199 19.08 -17.23 -16.82
N VAL A 200 19.94 -17.85 -16.02
CA VAL A 200 20.10 -17.54 -14.61
C VAL A 200 21.41 -16.79 -14.37
N TYR A 201 21.32 -15.66 -13.70
CA TYR A 201 22.49 -14.92 -13.21
C TYR A 201 22.50 -14.91 -11.69
N ASN A 202 23.57 -15.48 -11.11
CA ASN A 202 23.82 -15.44 -9.68
C ASN A 202 24.81 -14.33 -9.38
N THR A 203 24.46 -13.40 -8.46
CA THR A 203 25.28 -12.24 -8.11
C THR A 203 26.59 -12.60 -7.39
N GLN A 204 26.74 -13.83 -6.91
CA GLN A 204 28.00 -14.31 -6.33
C GLN A 204 28.93 -14.90 -7.38
N ASN A 205 28.40 -15.51 -8.43
CA ASN A 205 29.19 -16.14 -9.49
C ASN A 205 29.52 -15.18 -10.65
N HIS A 206 28.78 -14.08 -10.76
CA HIS A 206 28.94 -13.07 -11.78
C HIS A 206 29.15 -11.70 -11.14
N THR A 207 30.09 -10.93 -11.64
CA THR A 207 30.27 -9.56 -11.17
C THR A 207 29.04 -8.73 -11.50
N THR A 208 28.72 -7.79 -10.63
CA THR A 208 27.63 -6.82 -10.83
C THR A 208 27.71 -6.16 -12.23
N SER A 209 28.91 -5.77 -12.67
CA SER A 209 29.14 -5.19 -13.98
C SER A 209 28.78 -6.15 -15.13
N HIS A 210 29.05 -7.44 -14.99
CA HIS A 210 28.70 -8.47 -15.98
C HIS A 210 27.18 -8.60 -16.09
N ILE A 211 26.46 -8.67 -14.96
CA ILE A 211 25.01 -8.80 -14.93
C ILE A 211 24.35 -7.52 -15.50
N ILE A 212 24.84 -6.34 -15.12
CA ILE A 212 24.37 -5.07 -15.66
C ILE A 212 24.57 -5.03 -17.19
N ALA A 213 25.76 -5.40 -17.68
CA ALA A 213 26.03 -5.46 -19.10
C ALA A 213 25.10 -6.43 -19.83
N ALA A 214 24.80 -7.57 -19.21
CA ALA A 214 23.89 -8.57 -19.77
C ALA A 214 22.43 -8.11 -19.82
N ILE A 215 21.96 -7.36 -18.83
CA ILE A 215 20.54 -7.00 -18.70
C ILE A 215 20.26 -5.58 -19.21
N CYS A 216 21.09 -4.60 -18.85
CA CYS A 216 20.77 -3.19 -19.10
C CYS A 216 21.22 -2.68 -20.48
N TYR A 217 22.33 -3.21 -21.02
CA TYR A 217 22.99 -2.65 -22.23
C TYR A 217 23.05 -3.53 -23.48
N PRO A 218 22.53 -4.76 -23.53
CA PRO A 218 22.70 -5.58 -24.71
C PRO A 218 21.89 -5.08 -25.90
N ARG A 219 22.36 -5.37 -27.12
CA ARG A 219 21.63 -5.07 -28.36
C ARG A 219 20.23 -5.71 -28.36
N ASN A 220 20.07 -6.86 -27.70
CA ASN A 220 18.82 -7.64 -27.64
C ASN A 220 18.04 -7.44 -26.34
N SER A 221 18.26 -6.35 -25.58
CA SER A 221 17.51 -6.10 -24.33
C SER A 221 16.00 -5.96 -24.54
N TYR A 222 15.57 -5.65 -25.75
CA TYR A 222 14.16 -5.61 -26.12
C TYR A 222 13.48 -7.01 -26.21
N GLU A 223 14.28 -8.07 -26.27
CA GLU A 223 13.79 -9.46 -26.30
C GLU A 223 13.74 -10.10 -24.89
N ARG A 224 14.18 -9.37 -23.86
CA ARG A 224 14.33 -9.91 -22.50
C ARG A 224 13.24 -9.48 -21.55
N LEU A 225 12.92 -10.41 -20.64
CA LEU A 225 12.16 -10.20 -19.41
C LEU A 225 13.07 -10.53 -18.24
N VAL A 226 12.95 -9.82 -17.15
CA VAL A 226 13.67 -10.15 -15.91
C VAL A 226 12.67 -10.67 -14.90
N VAL A 227 12.94 -11.83 -14.29
CA VAL A 227 12.16 -12.40 -13.19
C VAL A 227 13.04 -12.43 -11.94
N ALA A 228 12.52 -11.93 -10.85
CA ALA A 228 13.21 -11.85 -9.58
C ALA A 228 12.46 -12.63 -8.50
N PRO A 229 12.92 -13.81 -8.09
CA PRO A 229 12.31 -14.58 -7.01
C PRO A 229 12.41 -13.89 -5.64
N LYS A 230 13.46 -13.13 -5.43
CA LYS A 230 13.65 -12.29 -4.25
C LYS A 230 14.11 -10.89 -4.67
N TRP A 231 13.55 -9.89 -4.02
CA TRP A 231 14.00 -8.51 -4.21
C TRP A 231 15.37 -8.27 -3.53
N SER A 232 16.13 -7.38 -4.13
CA SER A 232 17.37 -6.86 -3.55
C SER A 232 17.63 -5.42 -4.04
N PRO A 233 18.49 -4.62 -3.36
CA PRO A 233 18.89 -3.30 -3.84
C PRO A 233 19.51 -3.33 -5.25
N PHE A 234 20.18 -4.43 -5.61
CA PHE A 234 20.69 -4.64 -6.96
C PHE A 234 19.57 -4.69 -8.00
N LEU A 235 18.46 -5.36 -7.69
CA LEU A 235 17.29 -5.42 -8.59
C LEU A 235 16.62 -4.06 -8.75
N SER A 236 16.64 -3.20 -7.73
CA SER A 236 16.24 -1.81 -7.89
C SER A 236 17.08 -1.07 -8.93
N PHE A 237 18.38 -1.27 -8.90
CA PHE A 237 19.27 -0.69 -9.92
C PHE A 237 18.95 -1.23 -11.30
N VAL A 238 18.77 -2.54 -11.45
CA VAL A 238 18.39 -3.18 -12.71
C VAL A 238 17.05 -2.62 -13.20
N GLY A 239 16.04 -2.58 -12.38
CA GLY A 239 14.71 -2.11 -12.74
C GLY A 239 14.67 -0.66 -13.21
N LYS A 240 15.48 0.22 -12.59
CA LYS A 240 15.58 1.63 -13.01
C LYS A 240 16.37 1.85 -14.30
N ASN A 241 17.29 0.96 -14.61
CA ASN A 241 18.25 1.13 -15.72
C ASN A 241 18.07 0.08 -16.83
N SER A 242 17.19 -0.89 -16.65
CA SER A 242 16.97 -1.97 -17.62
C SER A 242 16.07 -1.51 -18.77
N LYS A 243 16.36 -2.03 -19.96
CA LYS A 243 15.45 -2.00 -21.11
C LYS A 243 14.51 -3.22 -21.14
N ALA A 244 14.60 -4.12 -20.16
CA ALA A 244 13.73 -5.25 -19.98
C ALA A 244 12.81 -5.01 -18.75
N PRO A 245 11.51 -5.26 -18.85
CA PRO A 245 10.62 -5.15 -17.69
C PRO A 245 10.99 -6.19 -16.63
N VAL A 246 10.95 -5.77 -15.37
CA VAL A 246 11.26 -6.61 -14.21
C VAL A 246 9.97 -7.08 -13.56
N PHE A 247 9.79 -8.38 -13.47
CA PHE A 247 8.70 -9.04 -12.75
C PHE A 247 9.23 -9.63 -11.45
N SER A 248 8.45 -9.58 -10.40
CA SER A 248 8.85 -10.08 -9.08
C SER A 248 7.72 -10.90 -8.43
N SER A 249 8.10 -11.88 -7.64
CA SER A 249 7.18 -12.55 -6.71
C SER A 249 7.00 -11.77 -5.39
N GLN A 250 7.55 -10.57 -5.29
CA GLN A 250 7.45 -9.70 -4.12
C GLN A 250 7.11 -8.27 -4.55
N ASN A 251 6.22 -7.60 -3.83
CA ASN A 251 5.76 -6.24 -4.14
C ASN A 251 6.77 -5.13 -3.80
N VAL A 252 7.88 -5.50 -3.19
CA VAL A 252 8.92 -4.64 -2.63
C VAL A 252 9.54 -3.66 -3.60
N GLY A 253 9.74 -4.05 -4.83
CA GLY A 253 10.44 -3.25 -5.82
C GLY A 253 9.56 -2.33 -6.66
N LEU A 254 8.24 -2.29 -6.44
CA LEU A 254 7.29 -1.57 -7.30
C LEU A 254 7.53 -0.06 -7.38
N THR A 255 8.08 0.58 -6.35
CA THR A 255 8.47 2.00 -6.40
C THR A 255 9.88 2.23 -6.93
N ASN A 256 10.60 1.15 -7.22
CA ASN A 256 12.03 1.12 -7.49
C ASN A 256 12.39 0.42 -8.81
N GLY A 257 11.50 0.44 -9.81
CA GLY A 257 11.78 -0.05 -11.15
C GLY A 257 11.26 -1.47 -11.44
N VAL A 258 10.60 -2.15 -10.50
CA VAL A 258 9.84 -3.35 -10.80
C VAL A 258 8.60 -2.96 -11.60
N PHE A 259 8.40 -3.61 -12.75
CA PHE A 259 7.26 -3.38 -13.63
C PHE A 259 5.97 -3.95 -13.03
N CYS A 260 6.05 -5.18 -12.55
CA CYS A 260 4.92 -5.90 -12.00
C CYS A 260 5.36 -6.87 -10.92
N ALA A 261 4.61 -6.93 -9.84
CA ALA A 261 4.74 -7.96 -8.82
C ALA A 261 3.48 -8.85 -8.79
N TYR A 262 3.65 -10.13 -8.47
CA TYR A 262 2.55 -11.03 -8.11
C TYR A 262 2.67 -11.35 -6.63
N ASP A 263 1.86 -10.70 -5.81
CA ASP A 263 1.97 -10.78 -4.36
C ASP A 263 0.63 -10.44 -3.69
N SER A 264 0.58 -10.62 -2.38
CA SER A 264 -0.53 -10.16 -1.54
C SER A 264 -0.42 -8.67 -1.22
N ASP A 265 -1.56 -8.03 -1.01
CA ASP A 265 -1.60 -6.66 -0.48
C ASP A 265 -1.10 -6.63 0.96
N SER A 266 -0.10 -5.79 1.23
CA SER A 266 0.58 -5.72 2.53
C SER A 266 -0.34 -5.26 3.66
N TYR A 267 -1.21 -4.27 3.39
CA TYR A 267 -2.18 -3.79 4.37
C TYR A 267 -3.22 -4.86 4.69
N ALA A 268 -3.80 -5.48 3.66
CA ALA A 268 -4.81 -6.53 3.83
C ALA A 268 -4.23 -7.77 4.53
N SER A 269 -2.98 -8.14 4.24
CA SER A 269 -2.28 -9.24 4.90
C SER A 269 -2.10 -8.98 6.40
N ALA A 270 -1.64 -7.79 6.77
CA ALA A 270 -1.44 -7.40 8.15
C ALA A 270 -2.78 -7.27 8.91
N LEU A 271 -3.81 -6.72 8.27
CA LEU A 271 -5.17 -6.64 8.82
C LEU A 271 -5.72 -8.04 9.13
N SER A 272 -5.57 -8.97 8.17
CA SER A 272 -6.00 -10.37 8.34
C SER A 272 -5.20 -11.08 9.45
N ALA A 273 -3.90 -10.80 9.56
CA ALA A 273 -3.06 -11.33 10.64
C ALA A 273 -3.49 -10.81 12.02
N ALA A 274 -3.83 -9.53 12.13
CA ALA A 274 -4.35 -8.96 13.37
C ALA A 274 -5.71 -9.53 13.77
N GLN A 275 -6.61 -9.74 12.81
CA GLN A 275 -7.91 -10.39 13.06
C GLN A 275 -7.72 -11.83 13.54
N ARG A 276 -6.79 -12.58 12.95
CA ARG A 276 -6.43 -13.94 13.37
C ARG A 276 -5.80 -13.94 14.76
N ALA A 277 -4.87 -13.02 15.02
CA ALA A 277 -4.27 -12.82 16.34
C ALA A 277 -5.33 -12.50 17.42
N ALA A 278 -6.34 -11.72 17.05
CA ALA A 278 -7.45 -11.42 17.95
C ALA A 278 -8.30 -12.66 18.30
N LEU A 279 -8.48 -13.61 17.37
CA LEU A 279 -9.14 -14.89 17.67
C LEU A 279 -8.32 -15.69 18.67
N VAL A 280 -7.01 -15.75 18.49
CA VAL A 280 -6.08 -16.42 19.42
C VAL A 280 -6.17 -15.79 20.81
N LEU A 281 -6.12 -14.46 20.92
CA LEU A 281 -6.21 -13.74 22.19
C LEU A 281 -7.58 -13.90 22.88
N LYS A 282 -8.63 -14.18 22.12
CA LYS A 282 -9.97 -14.50 22.63
C LYS A 282 -10.12 -15.98 23.03
N GLY A 283 -9.07 -16.80 22.87
CA GLY A 283 -9.02 -18.18 23.36
C GLY A 283 -9.19 -19.25 22.27
N THR A 284 -9.29 -18.89 20.97
CA THR A 284 -9.28 -19.89 19.89
C THR A 284 -7.87 -20.46 19.75
N SER A 285 -7.74 -21.79 19.69
CA SER A 285 -6.44 -22.43 19.52
C SER A 285 -5.80 -22.09 18.18
N PRO A 286 -4.51 -21.72 18.13
CA PRO A 286 -3.80 -21.55 16.85
C PRO A 286 -3.90 -22.77 15.93
N GLN A 287 -3.86 -23.98 16.50
CA GLN A 287 -4.01 -25.22 15.75
C GLN A 287 -5.38 -25.36 15.07
N GLU A 288 -6.44 -24.90 15.74
CA GLU A 288 -7.80 -24.87 15.17
C GLU A 288 -7.92 -23.85 14.04
N ILE A 289 -7.26 -22.69 14.18
CA ILE A 289 -7.19 -21.66 13.14
C ILE A 289 -6.40 -22.16 11.92
N GLY A 290 -5.26 -22.82 12.17
CA GLY A 290 -4.42 -23.44 11.16
C GLY A 290 -3.67 -22.44 10.27
N VAL A 291 -3.20 -22.97 9.14
CA VAL A 291 -2.49 -22.23 8.09
C VAL A 291 -3.34 -22.19 6.84
N THR A 292 -3.45 -21.02 6.24
CA THR A 292 -4.16 -20.84 4.96
C THR A 292 -3.34 -19.97 4.02
N GLU A 293 -3.57 -20.11 2.73
CA GLU A 293 -2.97 -19.24 1.74
C GLU A 293 -3.74 -17.92 1.65
N ILE A 294 -3.02 -16.81 1.51
CA ILE A 294 -3.62 -15.50 1.30
C ILE A 294 -3.80 -15.25 -0.19
N THR A 295 -4.86 -14.51 -0.55
CA THR A 295 -5.09 -14.12 -1.94
C THR A 295 -3.98 -13.21 -2.44
N GLN A 296 -3.39 -13.57 -3.57
CA GLN A 296 -2.39 -12.82 -4.29
C GLN A 296 -2.98 -12.23 -5.57
N GLY A 297 -2.33 -11.21 -6.10
CA GLY A 297 -2.73 -10.58 -7.34
C GLY A 297 -1.59 -9.80 -7.99
N PHE A 298 -1.81 -9.40 -9.24
CA PHE A 298 -0.84 -8.54 -9.92
C PHE A 298 -0.92 -7.11 -9.41
N ILE A 299 0.25 -6.52 -9.18
CA ILE A 299 0.42 -5.13 -8.79
C ILE A 299 1.41 -4.49 -9.77
N TYR A 300 0.99 -3.45 -10.47
CA TYR A 300 1.77 -2.77 -11.51
C TYR A 300 2.22 -1.40 -11.04
N ASP A 301 3.44 -1.01 -11.37
CA ASP A 301 3.90 0.37 -11.16
C ASP A 301 3.54 1.24 -12.37
N TYR A 302 2.70 2.26 -12.17
CA TYR A 302 2.29 3.19 -13.23
C TYR A 302 3.49 3.81 -13.98
N LYS A 303 4.56 4.16 -13.26
CA LYS A 303 5.76 4.74 -13.88
C LYS A 303 6.43 3.78 -14.85
N GLN A 304 6.36 2.48 -14.55
CA GLN A 304 6.90 1.45 -15.43
C GLN A 304 5.96 1.16 -16.60
N LEU A 305 4.64 1.20 -16.38
CA LEU A 305 3.67 1.13 -17.48
C LEU A 305 3.92 2.25 -18.49
N ASP A 306 4.09 3.49 -18.03
CA ASP A 306 4.39 4.65 -18.87
C ASP A 306 5.75 4.49 -19.59
N TYR A 307 6.80 4.08 -18.87
CA TYR A 307 8.14 3.85 -19.42
C TYR A 307 8.16 2.82 -20.55
N PHE A 308 7.37 1.74 -20.43
CA PHE A 308 7.26 0.70 -21.45
C PHE A 308 6.12 0.94 -22.45
N HIS A 309 5.42 2.07 -22.35
CA HIS A 309 4.29 2.45 -23.22
C HIS A 309 3.15 1.42 -23.19
N ILE A 310 2.88 0.86 -22.01
CA ILE A 310 1.76 -0.05 -21.79
C ILE A 310 0.59 0.76 -21.26
N ASP A 311 -0.52 0.70 -21.98
CA ASP A 311 -1.77 1.33 -21.58
C ASP A 311 -2.27 0.71 -20.26
N PRO A 312 -2.50 1.52 -19.21
CA PRO A 312 -3.04 1.05 -17.93
C PRO A 312 -4.34 0.24 -18.07
N ASP A 313 -5.19 0.56 -19.04
CA ASP A 313 -6.46 -0.14 -19.27
C ASP A 313 -6.24 -1.60 -19.71
N LYS A 314 -5.09 -1.94 -20.30
CA LYS A 314 -4.75 -3.33 -20.68
C LYS A 314 -4.45 -4.23 -19.50
N VAL A 315 -4.04 -3.68 -18.38
CA VAL A 315 -3.63 -4.42 -17.18
C VAL A 315 -4.56 -4.22 -15.99
N SER A 316 -5.43 -3.20 -16.00
CA SER A 316 -6.38 -2.89 -14.93
C SER A 316 -7.34 -4.03 -14.60
N SER A 317 -7.71 -4.84 -15.60
CA SER A 317 -8.57 -6.02 -15.40
C SER A 317 -7.86 -7.21 -14.75
N SER A 318 -6.52 -7.23 -14.74
CA SER A 318 -5.70 -8.33 -14.21
C SER A 318 -5.04 -7.99 -12.87
N GLY A 319 -5.05 -6.73 -12.41
CA GLY A 319 -4.41 -6.36 -11.17
C GLY A 319 -4.59 -4.89 -10.78
N THR A 320 -3.92 -4.51 -9.71
CA THR A 320 -3.96 -3.16 -9.15
C THR A 320 -2.80 -2.33 -9.71
N ILE A 321 -3.04 -1.06 -9.99
CA ILE A 321 -2.01 -0.10 -10.41
C ILE A 321 -1.66 0.80 -9.23
N VAL A 322 -0.38 0.87 -8.89
CA VAL A 322 0.14 1.76 -7.83
C VAL A 322 0.94 2.92 -8.44
N ASN A 323 1.21 3.95 -7.66
CA ASN A 323 1.94 5.16 -8.09
C ASN A 323 1.29 5.92 -9.24
N GLU A 324 0.00 5.71 -9.45
CA GLU A 324 -0.76 6.44 -10.47
C GLU A 324 -0.87 7.92 -10.09
N PRO A 325 -0.54 8.86 -11.01
CA PRO A 325 -0.69 10.29 -10.74
C PRO A 325 -2.16 10.66 -10.49
N TYR A 326 -2.38 11.65 -9.62
CA TYR A 326 -3.74 12.08 -9.26
C TYR A 326 -4.60 12.46 -10.48
N TRP A 327 -4.00 13.12 -11.50
CA TRP A 327 -4.71 13.51 -12.71
C TRP A 327 -5.14 12.31 -13.56
N GLU A 328 -4.37 11.23 -13.58
CA GLU A 328 -4.72 10.00 -14.28
C GLU A 328 -5.80 9.24 -13.51
N LYS A 329 -5.58 9.02 -12.23
CA LYS A 329 -6.52 8.34 -11.32
C LYS A 329 -7.91 8.98 -11.33
N TYR A 330 -7.98 10.31 -11.47
CA TYR A 330 -9.23 11.08 -11.44
C TYR A 330 -9.54 11.76 -12.77
N LYS A 331 -8.99 11.27 -13.90
CA LYS A 331 -9.12 11.90 -15.23
C LYS A 331 -10.57 12.20 -15.62
N TYR A 332 -11.47 11.27 -15.36
CA TYR A 332 -12.90 11.47 -15.66
C TYR A 332 -13.53 12.57 -14.80
N LEU A 333 -13.11 12.71 -13.56
CA LEU A 333 -13.55 13.79 -12.69
C LEU A 333 -13.05 15.15 -13.20
N PHE A 334 -11.79 15.22 -13.63
CA PHE A 334 -11.22 16.44 -14.22
C PHE A 334 -11.89 16.81 -15.54
N ILE A 335 -12.19 15.83 -16.41
CA ILE A 335 -12.92 16.04 -17.67
C ILE A 335 -14.32 16.63 -17.41
N LEU A 336 -14.99 16.25 -16.33
CA LEU A 336 -16.29 16.79 -15.95
C LEU A 336 -16.21 18.15 -15.25
N LEU A 337 -15.26 18.32 -14.33
CA LEU A 337 -15.12 19.52 -13.52
C LEU A 337 -14.57 20.71 -14.32
N TYR A 338 -13.59 20.48 -15.20
CA TYR A 338 -12.94 21.56 -15.92
C TYR A 338 -13.89 22.36 -16.82
N PRO A 339 -14.72 21.75 -17.69
CA PRO A 339 -15.72 22.47 -18.46
C PRO A 339 -16.75 23.18 -17.58
N SER A 340 -17.14 22.57 -16.45
CA SER A 340 -18.12 23.14 -15.52
C SER A 340 -17.59 24.42 -14.85
N ILE A 341 -16.35 24.40 -14.39
CA ILE A 341 -15.66 25.56 -13.81
C ILE A 341 -15.51 26.66 -14.87
N LEU A 342 -15.11 26.29 -16.09
CA LEU A 342 -14.97 27.23 -17.20
C LEU A 342 -16.32 27.90 -17.56
N ALA A 343 -17.39 27.13 -17.60
CA ALA A 343 -18.74 27.65 -17.86
C ALA A 343 -19.18 28.62 -16.75
N LEU A 344 -18.93 28.32 -15.48
CA LEU A 344 -19.21 29.22 -14.36
C LEU A 344 -18.38 30.51 -14.41
N LEU A 345 -17.13 30.46 -14.81
CA LEU A 345 -16.28 31.62 -15.00
C LEU A 345 -16.81 32.50 -16.12
N ILE A 346 -17.19 31.93 -17.27
CA ILE A 346 -17.78 32.67 -18.39
C ILE A 346 -19.09 33.30 -17.96
N ALA A 347 -19.97 32.56 -17.27
CA ALA A 347 -21.24 33.09 -16.76
C ALA A 347 -21.02 34.25 -15.78
N SER A 348 -20.04 34.18 -14.88
CA SER A 348 -19.73 35.27 -13.96
C SER A 348 -19.16 36.50 -14.67
N ILE A 349 -18.31 36.33 -15.67
CA ILE A 349 -17.81 37.43 -16.49
C ILE A 349 -18.96 38.11 -17.22
N VAL A 350 -19.84 37.37 -17.88
CA VAL A 350 -21.00 37.87 -18.57
C VAL A 350 -21.93 38.61 -17.60
N TRP A 351 -22.17 38.09 -16.41
CA TRP A 351 -22.95 38.73 -15.36
C TRP A 351 -22.34 40.05 -14.91
N LEU A 352 -21.03 40.09 -14.63
CA LEU A 352 -20.31 41.32 -14.29
C LEU A 352 -20.37 42.36 -15.40
N MET A 353 -20.18 41.94 -16.64
CA MET A 353 -20.31 42.86 -17.79
C MET A 353 -21.73 43.45 -17.90
N ARG A 354 -22.77 42.63 -17.67
CA ARG A 354 -24.15 43.09 -17.67
C ARG A 354 -24.44 44.02 -16.50
N ALA A 355 -23.94 43.73 -15.32
CA ALA A 355 -24.06 44.57 -14.12
C ALA A 355 -23.41 45.94 -14.35
N ASN A 356 -22.17 45.93 -14.84
CA ASN A 356 -21.42 47.18 -15.14
C ASN A 356 -22.11 48.03 -16.22
N ARG A 357 -22.63 47.41 -17.29
CA ARG A 357 -23.42 48.11 -18.30
C ARG A 357 -24.73 48.75 -17.73
N ARG A 358 -25.39 48.07 -16.79
CA ARG A 358 -26.58 48.60 -16.10
C ARG A 358 -26.23 49.82 -15.24
N GLU A 359 -25.14 49.72 -14.52
CA GLU A 359 -24.63 50.80 -13.67
C GLU A 359 -24.21 52.03 -14.51
N SER A 360 -23.44 51.81 -15.58
CA SER A 360 -23.08 52.88 -16.51
C SER A 360 -24.30 53.59 -17.11
N LYS A 361 -25.33 52.86 -17.54
CA LYS A 361 -26.57 53.45 -18.01
C LYS A 361 -27.28 54.29 -16.94
N ARG A 362 -27.31 53.80 -15.68
CA ARG A 362 -27.90 54.56 -14.55
C ARG A 362 -27.11 55.86 -14.27
N ARG A 363 -25.77 55.82 -14.32
CA ARG A 363 -24.92 57.00 -14.15
C ARG A 363 -25.17 58.04 -15.26
N ILE A 364 -25.24 57.61 -16.53
CA ILE A 364 -25.53 58.48 -17.67
C ILE A 364 -26.92 59.11 -17.51
N GLN A 365 -27.95 58.32 -17.16
CA GLN A 365 -29.29 58.84 -16.94
C GLN A 365 -29.36 59.89 -15.79
N ALA A 366 -28.61 59.61 -14.69
CA ALA A 366 -28.52 60.57 -13.56
C ALA A 366 -27.84 61.88 -13.97
N GLN A 367 -26.74 61.77 -14.73
CA GLN A 367 -26.04 62.96 -15.26
C GLN A 367 -26.94 63.77 -16.23
N THR A 368 -27.66 63.11 -17.11
CA THR A 368 -28.57 63.75 -18.04
C THR A 368 -29.72 64.50 -17.29
N ARG A 369 -30.28 63.89 -16.23
CA ARG A 369 -31.29 64.53 -15.38
C ARG A 369 -30.73 65.78 -14.68
N LEU A 370 -29.52 65.71 -14.14
CA LEU A 370 -28.87 66.88 -13.52
C LEU A 370 -28.61 67.98 -14.52
N LEU A 371 -28.16 67.66 -15.74
CA LEU A 371 -27.99 68.67 -16.80
C LEU A 371 -29.32 69.35 -17.21
N VAL A 372 -30.41 68.59 -17.31
CA VAL A 372 -31.74 69.17 -17.59
C VAL A 372 -32.20 70.03 -16.43
N GLN A 373 -32.07 69.65 -15.19
CA GLN A 373 -32.38 70.48 -14.01
C GLN A 373 -31.58 71.78 -13.98
N ASN A 374 -30.29 71.72 -14.22
CA ASN A 374 -29.41 72.89 -14.22
C ASN A 374 -29.88 73.91 -15.35
N LYS A 375 -30.20 73.44 -16.55
CA LYS A 375 -30.75 74.29 -17.61
C LYS A 375 -32.05 74.92 -17.22
N LEU A 376 -32.94 74.20 -16.55
CA LEU A 376 -34.24 74.75 -16.09
C LEU A 376 -34.03 75.81 -15.00
N VAL A 377 -33.03 75.63 -14.13
CA VAL A 377 -32.66 76.62 -13.11
C VAL A 377 -32.05 77.90 -13.77
N GLU A 378 -31.15 77.70 -14.75
CA GLU A 378 -30.65 78.82 -15.56
C GLU A 378 -31.73 79.60 -16.25
N GLN A 379 -32.65 78.97 -16.97
CA GLN A 379 -33.77 79.64 -17.60
C GLN A 379 -34.66 80.41 -16.63
N ARG A 380 -35.02 79.86 -15.47
CA ARG A 380 -35.77 80.56 -14.43
C ARG A 380 -34.99 81.74 -13.84
N SER A 381 -33.67 81.63 -13.71
CA SER A 381 -32.83 82.70 -13.26
C SER A 381 -32.78 83.84 -14.27
N GLU A 382 -32.71 83.54 -15.56
CA GLU A 382 -32.75 84.49 -16.65
C GLU A 382 -34.12 85.17 -16.75
N GLU A 383 -35.24 84.42 -16.66
CA GLU A 383 -36.60 84.96 -16.61
C GLU A 383 -36.77 85.90 -15.41
N HIS A 384 -36.32 85.49 -14.23
CA HIS A 384 -36.44 86.36 -13.03
C HIS A 384 -35.57 87.59 -13.09
N THR A 385 -34.41 87.53 -13.73
CA THR A 385 -33.56 88.74 -13.96
C THR A 385 -34.16 89.65 -14.98
N SER A 386 -34.82 89.15 -16.02
CA SER A 386 -35.53 89.93 -17.01
C SER A 386 -36.81 90.59 -16.44
N GLU A 387 -37.55 89.90 -15.55
CA GLU A 387 -38.71 90.48 -14.84
C GLU A 387 -38.30 91.59 -13.90
N LEU A 388 -37.19 91.46 -13.18
CA LEU A 388 -36.64 92.50 -12.32
C LEU A 388 -36.20 93.76 -13.12
N GLN A 389 -35.61 93.59 -14.31
CA GLN A 389 -35.22 94.71 -15.19
C GLN A 389 -36.40 95.41 -15.83
N SER A 390 -37.59 94.76 -15.99
CA SER A 390 -38.75 95.32 -16.49
C SER A 390 -39.61 96.09 -15.45
N GLN A 391 -39.32 95.98 -14.16
CA GLN A 391 -39.99 96.69 -13.09
C GLN A 391 -39.27 98.00 -12.71
N ASP A 392 -38.02 98.20 -13.18
CA ASP A 392 -37.22 99.42 -12.93
C ASP A 392 -37.28 100.44 -14.08
N THR A 393 -38.21 100.29 -15.07
CA THR A 393 -38.52 101.25 -16.14
C THR A 393 -39.92 101.66 -15.99
#